data_69019e46ed6a0f22244845f97aff54ce
#
_entry.id   69019e46ed6a0f22244845f97aff54ce
#
_cell.length_a   1.000
_cell.length_b   1.000
_cell.length_c   1.000
_cell.angle_alpha   90.00
_cell.angle_beta   90.00
_cell.angle_gamma   90.00
#
_symmetry.space_group_name_H-M   'P 1'
#
loop_
_entity.id
_entity.type
_entity.pdbx_description
1 polymer ?
#
loop_
_entity_poly.entity_id
_entity_poly.type
_entity_poly.pdbx_seq_one_letter_code
_entity_poly.pdbx_strand_id
1 'polypeptide(L)'
;PAETAKPVFPMAATARKPAPDAVFQPLRAIGLMSGTSMDGVDAAYVETDGQRAIVRGEAQTTPFDKDFRARLKAYILSGPARDGSAEERALEAELTDLHVKAVRALAERLGRSLKDIDIVGFHGQTIWHKPQQHLTWQMGDGARLARALNVPVAYDFRSDDVKAGGQGAPLLPIFHAALAPESHAPVVILNVGGVGNITYIPGGADADFGGLLGFDTG
;
A
#
# COMPACT_ATOMS: atom_id res chain seq x y z
N PRO A 1 13.04 -16.41 24.74
CA PRO A 1 12.80 -15.45 23.71
C PRO A 1 11.33 -15.45 23.41
N ALA A 2 10.65 -14.36 23.85
CA ALA A 2 9.23 -14.21 23.66
C ALA A 2 9.01 -13.75 22.22
N GLU A 3 8.36 -14.58 21.46
CA GLU A 3 7.82 -14.29 20.13
C GLU A 3 6.75 -13.20 20.29
N THR A 4 7.09 -11.97 19.94
CA THR A 4 6.13 -10.87 19.95
C THR A 4 5.12 -11.11 18.84
N ALA A 5 3.93 -11.53 19.22
CA ALA A 5 2.80 -11.73 18.33
C ALA A 5 2.57 -10.46 17.50
N LYS A 6 2.65 -10.59 16.17
CA LYS A 6 2.20 -9.56 15.22
C LYS A 6 0.71 -9.31 15.48
N PRO A 7 0.24 -8.06 15.53
CA PRO A 7 -1.20 -7.83 15.53
C PRO A 7 -1.76 -8.29 14.18
N VAL A 8 -2.31 -9.48 14.17
CA VAL A 8 -3.02 -10.06 13.03
C VAL A 8 -4.42 -9.46 13.06
N PHE A 9 -4.69 -8.50 12.20
CA PHE A 9 -6.06 -8.23 11.81
C PHE A 9 -6.46 -9.33 10.82
N PRO A 10 -7.43 -10.19 11.14
CA PRO A 10 -7.84 -11.26 10.23
C PRO A 10 -8.49 -10.64 8.99
N MET A 11 -7.79 -10.65 7.86
CA MET A 11 -8.36 -10.41 6.55
C MET A 11 -9.09 -11.67 6.04
N ALA A 12 -10.02 -12.18 6.81
CA ALA A 12 -11.01 -13.14 6.35
C ALA A 12 -12.34 -12.78 7.00
N ALA A 13 -12.77 -11.54 6.84
CA ALA A 13 -14.16 -11.22 7.03
C ALA A 13 -14.78 -11.26 5.63
N THR A 14 -15.55 -12.32 5.34
CA THR A 14 -16.67 -12.22 4.42
C THR A 14 -17.27 -10.84 4.63
N ALA A 15 -17.26 -10.00 3.58
CA ALA A 15 -17.81 -8.66 3.63
C ALA A 15 -19.25 -8.75 4.19
N ARG A 16 -19.40 -8.52 5.49
CA ARG A 16 -20.73 -8.32 6.07
C ARG A 16 -21.23 -7.02 5.45
N LYS A 17 -22.29 -7.10 4.70
CA LYS A 17 -23.09 -5.91 4.36
C LYS A 17 -23.27 -5.12 5.65
N PRO A 18 -22.83 -3.85 5.73
CA PRO A 18 -23.10 -3.03 6.91
C PRO A 18 -24.62 -3.00 7.14
N ALA A 19 -25.01 -3.00 8.40
CA ALA A 19 -26.41 -2.79 8.75
C ALA A 19 -26.89 -1.49 8.10
N PRO A 20 -28.11 -1.42 7.55
CA PRO A 20 -28.60 -0.29 6.77
C PRO A 20 -28.60 1.06 7.52
N ASP A 21 -28.42 1.05 8.82
CA ASP A 21 -28.45 2.24 9.70
C ASP A 21 -27.10 2.58 10.35
N ALA A 22 -26.00 1.92 9.97
CA ALA A 22 -24.68 2.28 10.48
C ALA A 22 -24.23 3.57 9.78
N VAL A 23 -24.27 4.69 10.49
CA VAL A 23 -23.58 5.92 10.07
C VAL A 23 -22.10 5.62 10.07
N PHE A 24 -21.60 5.24 8.91
CA PHE A 24 -20.18 4.95 8.74
C PHE A 24 -19.41 6.26 8.75
N GLN A 25 -18.49 6.42 9.69
CA GLN A 25 -17.56 7.54 9.66
C GLN A 25 -16.34 7.12 8.84
N PRO A 26 -16.01 7.87 7.77
CA PRO A 26 -14.84 7.56 6.97
C PRO A 26 -13.57 7.65 7.80
N LEU A 27 -12.66 6.68 7.63
CA LEU A 27 -11.32 6.72 8.22
C LEU A 27 -10.46 7.73 7.46
N ARG A 28 -9.71 8.51 8.21
CA ARG A 28 -8.68 9.41 7.69
C ARG A 28 -7.38 8.62 7.57
N ALA A 29 -7.00 8.33 6.36
CA ALA A 29 -5.87 7.47 6.08
C ALA A 29 -4.74 8.19 5.33
N ILE A 30 -3.50 7.76 5.55
CA ILE A 30 -2.36 8.11 4.71
C ILE A 30 -1.84 6.83 4.08
N GLY A 31 -1.85 6.76 2.76
CA GLY A 31 -1.22 5.69 1.99
C GLY A 31 0.22 6.04 1.64
N LEU A 32 1.12 5.07 1.78
CA LEU A 32 2.54 5.21 1.49
C LEU A 32 2.97 4.24 0.38
N MET A 33 3.72 4.72 -0.58
CA MET A 33 4.30 3.93 -1.65
C MET A 33 5.76 4.32 -1.89
N SER A 34 6.62 3.31 -2.04
CA SER A 34 7.95 3.47 -2.62
C SER A 34 8.02 2.55 -3.84
N GLY A 35 8.05 3.16 -5.02
CA GLY A 35 7.96 2.46 -6.30
C GLY A 35 9.30 1.87 -6.76
N THR A 36 9.25 1.12 -7.87
CA THR A 36 10.44 0.53 -8.52
C THR A 36 11.39 1.58 -9.11
N SER A 37 10.94 2.82 -9.32
CA SER A 37 11.78 3.96 -9.70
C SER A 37 12.78 4.36 -8.62
N MET A 38 12.48 4.01 -7.35
CA MET A 38 13.33 4.33 -6.18
C MET A 38 13.70 5.81 -6.11
N ASP A 39 12.78 6.69 -6.45
CA ASP A 39 12.99 8.14 -6.44
C ASP A 39 12.58 8.79 -5.13
N GLY A 40 11.71 8.13 -4.36
CA GLY A 40 11.26 8.64 -3.07
C GLY A 40 10.12 7.85 -2.47
N VAL A 41 9.51 8.43 -1.45
CA VAL A 41 8.30 7.96 -0.81
C VAL A 41 7.14 8.86 -1.24
N ASP A 42 6.16 8.28 -1.90
CA ASP A 42 4.87 8.91 -2.13
C ASP A 42 3.98 8.73 -0.91
N ALA A 43 3.40 9.82 -0.44
CA ALA A 43 2.42 9.83 0.64
C ALA A 43 1.16 10.54 0.15
N ALA A 44 0.00 9.93 0.33
CA ALA A 44 -1.28 10.49 -0.08
C ALA A 44 -2.32 10.37 1.05
N TYR A 45 -3.02 11.47 1.32
CA TYR A 45 -4.12 11.50 2.27
C TYR A 45 -5.44 11.14 1.58
N VAL A 46 -6.25 10.34 2.26
CA VAL A 46 -7.59 9.95 1.80
C VAL A 46 -8.53 9.80 2.99
N GLU A 47 -9.79 10.17 2.81
CA GLU A 47 -10.86 9.77 3.73
C GLU A 47 -11.71 8.70 3.02
N THR A 48 -11.93 7.57 3.67
CA THR A 48 -12.60 6.44 3.04
C THR A 48 -13.34 5.57 4.03
N ASP A 49 -14.41 4.96 3.56
CA ASP A 49 -15.16 3.92 4.27
C ASP A 49 -14.59 2.51 4.03
N GLY A 50 -13.50 2.41 3.28
CA GLY A 50 -12.91 1.13 2.88
C GLY A 50 -13.75 0.37 1.84
N GLN A 51 -14.77 0.99 1.27
CA GLN A 51 -15.66 0.39 0.26
C GLN A 51 -15.76 1.27 -0.99
N ARG A 52 -16.61 2.27 -0.97
CA ARG A 52 -16.90 3.14 -2.14
C ARG A 52 -16.72 4.62 -1.87
N ALA A 53 -16.88 5.06 -0.63
CA ALA A 53 -16.70 6.47 -0.31
C ALA A 53 -15.22 6.79 -0.25
N ILE A 54 -14.76 7.67 -1.14
CA ILE A 54 -13.38 8.12 -1.22
C ILE A 54 -13.37 9.63 -1.42
N VAL A 55 -12.80 10.34 -0.44
CA VAL A 55 -12.47 11.76 -0.56
C VAL A 55 -10.95 11.86 -0.69
N ARG A 56 -10.48 12.27 -1.87
CA ARG A 56 -9.06 12.45 -2.15
C ARG A 56 -8.57 13.74 -1.53
N GLY A 57 -7.48 13.67 -0.76
CA GLY A 57 -6.77 14.81 -0.24
C GLY A 57 -5.47 15.10 -0.98
N GLU A 58 -4.57 15.79 -0.31
CA GLU A 58 -3.26 16.11 -0.85
C GLU A 58 -2.33 14.89 -0.88
N ALA A 59 -1.39 14.94 -1.80
CA ALA A 59 -0.31 13.98 -1.91
C ALA A 59 1.02 14.72 -2.11
N GLN A 60 2.11 14.07 -1.69
CA GLN A 60 3.46 14.57 -1.93
C GLN A 60 4.44 13.41 -2.06
N THR A 61 5.52 13.67 -2.81
CA THR A 61 6.70 12.79 -2.88
C THR A 61 7.79 13.37 -2.00
N THR A 62 8.36 12.56 -1.12
CA THR A 62 9.58 12.86 -0.36
C THR A 62 10.72 12.14 -1.03
N PRO A 63 11.63 12.84 -1.73
CA PRO A 63 12.68 12.18 -2.50
C PRO A 63 13.70 11.48 -1.59
N PHE A 64 14.22 10.36 -2.07
CA PHE A 64 15.41 9.75 -1.48
C PHE A 64 16.65 10.59 -1.82
N ASP A 65 17.58 10.68 -0.88
CA ASP A 65 18.88 11.20 -1.22
C ASP A 65 19.66 10.22 -2.13
N LYS A 66 20.67 10.76 -2.82
CA LYS A 66 21.42 9.99 -3.84
C LYS A 66 22.15 8.78 -3.25
N ASP A 67 22.66 8.91 -2.02
CA ASP A 67 23.42 7.85 -1.39
C ASP A 67 22.51 6.70 -0.96
N PHE A 68 21.40 6.99 -0.26
CA PHE A 68 20.41 6.00 0.10
C PHE A 68 19.86 5.27 -1.13
N ARG A 69 19.50 6.04 -2.18
CA ARG A 69 19.01 5.47 -3.43
C ARG A 69 20.03 4.53 -4.07
N ALA A 70 21.30 4.90 -4.09
CA ALA A 70 22.35 4.06 -4.67
C ALA A 70 22.52 2.76 -3.88
N ARG A 71 22.54 2.81 -2.54
CA ARG A 71 22.63 1.63 -1.67
C ARG A 71 21.42 0.72 -1.83
N LEU A 72 20.19 1.27 -1.82
CA LEU A 72 18.96 0.50 -2.02
C LEU A 72 18.96 -0.19 -3.38
N LYS A 73 19.35 0.52 -4.44
CA LYS A 73 19.44 -0.05 -5.78
C LYS A 73 20.47 -1.17 -5.85
N ALA A 74 21.67 -0.97 -5.28
CA ALA A 74 22.70 -1.99 -5.25
C ALA A 74 22.24 -3.24 -4.49
N TYR A 75 21.56 -3.05 -3.35
CA TYR A 75 20.99 -4.14 -2.58
C TYR A 75 19.96 -4.94 -3.38
N ILE A 76 19.01 -4.28 -4.05
CA ILE A 76 18.00 -4.96 -4.88
C ILE A 76 18.65 -5.72 -6.03
N LEU A 77 19.63 -5.12 -6.72
CA LEU A 77 20.33 -5.75 -7.85
C LEU A 77 21.21 -6.93 -7.45
N SER A 78 21.64 -7.01 -6.19
CA SER A 78 22.37 -8.18 -5.69
C SER A 78 21.50 -9.44 -5.60
N GLY A 79 20.17 -9.32 -5.73
CA GLY A 79 19.22 -10.43 -5.59
C GLY A 79 19.22 -11.02 -4.17
N PRO A 80 19.11 -10.21 -3.12
CA PRO A 80 19.35 -10.64 -1.76
C PRO A 80 18.36 -11.71 -1.31
N ALA A 81 18.84 -12.66 -0.52
CA ALA A 81 17.99 -13.48 0.32
C ALA A 81 17.52 -12.64 1.53
N ARG A 82 16.32 -12.89 1.99
CA ARG A 82 15.82 -12.29 3.25
C ARG A 82 16.43 -13.04 4.43
N ASP A 83 17.67 -12.70 4.77
CA ASP A 83 18.50 -13.44 5.74
C ASP A 83 18.67 -12.73 7.09
N GLY A 84 18.12 -11.51 7.23
CA GLY A 84 18.25 -10.69 8.42
C GLY A 84 19.68 -10.23 8.67
N SER A 85 20.50 -10.05 7.65
CA SER A 85 21.85 -9.51 7.76
C SER A 85 21.88 -8.12 8.40
N ALA A 86 23.04 -7.69 8.86
CA ALA A 86 23.20 -6.35 9.43
C ALA A 86 22.90 -5.27 8.39
N GLU A 87 23.27 -5.50 7.13
CA GLU A 87 23.00 -4.61 6.00
C GLU A 87 21.49 -4.52 5.73
N GLU A 88 20.79 -5.66 5.66
CA GLU A 88 19.33 -5.72 5.49
C GLU A 88 18.62 -4.91 6.57
N ARG A 89 18.95 -5.17 7.85
CA ARG A 89 18.32 -4.47 8.97
C ARG A 89 18.59 -2.96 8.97
N ALA A 90 19.82 -2.56 8.63
CA ALA A 90 20.17 -1.15 8.56
C ALA A 90 19.41 -0.43 7.44
N LEU A 91 19.32 -1.04 6.25
CA LEU A 91 18.63 -0.48 5.12
C LEU A 91 17.11 -0.41 5.36
N GLU A 92 16.52 -1.47 5.94
CA GLU A 92 15.11 -1.51 6.31
C GLU A 92 14.75 -0.45 7.35
N ALA A 93 15.61 -0.26 8.35
CA ALA A 93 15.40 0.76 9.38
C ALA A 93 15.43 2.17 8.79
N GLU A 94 16.42 2.47 7.95
CA GLU A 94 16.56 3.77 7.30
C GLU A 94 15.39 4.04 6.32
N LEU A 95 15.02 3.04 5.52
CA LEU A 95 13.85 3.12 4.65
C LEU A 95 12.58 3.43 5.45
N THR A 96 12.37 2.73 6.56
CA THR A 96 11.21 2.95 7.43
C THR A 96 11.19 4.35 8.01
N ASP A 97 12.36 4.86 8.44
CA ASP A 97 12.48 6.22 8.98
C ASP A 97 12.21 7.31 7.92
N LEU A 98 12.53 7.05 6.66
CA LEU A 98 12.15 7.92 5.53
C LEU A 98 10.63 7.94 5.33
N HIS A 99 9.94 6.81 5.50
CA HIS A 99 8.49 6.77 5.48
C HIS A 99 7.86 7.52 6.67
N VAL A 100 8.44 7.42 7.87
CA VAL A 100 8.02 8.24 9.03
C VAL A 100 8.10 9.74 8.70
N LYS A 101 9.21 10.17 8.09
CA LYS A 101 9.39 11.57 7.67
C LYS A 101 8.33 12.00 6.66
N ALA A 102 8.03 11.15 5.68
CA ALA A 102 7.02 11.44 4.65
C ALA A 102 5.62 11.62 5.25
N VAL A 103 5.21 10.76 6.20
CA VAL A 103 3.91 10.91 6.91
C VAL A 103 3.86 12.21 7.67
N ARG A 104 4.90 12.54 8.44
CA ARG A 104 4.95 13.76 9.24
C ARG A 104 4.90 15.01 8.35
N ALA A 105 5.66 15.02 7.27
CA ALA A 105 5.68 16.15 6.33
C ALA A 105 4.31 16.35 5.66
N LEU A 106 3.62 15.27 5.27
CA LEU A 106 2.28 15.38 4.72
C LEU A 106 1.27 15.86 5.77
N ALA A 107 1.31 15.33 7.00
CA ALA A 107 0.41 15.77 8.08
C ALA A 107 0.61 17.26 8.40
N GLU A 108 1.86 17.73 8.48
CA GLU A 108 2.19 19.14 8.66
C GLU A 108 1.64 20.01 7.52
N ARG A 109 1.83 19.60 6.28
CA ARG A 109 1.31 20.29 5.09
C ARG A 109 -0.22 20.40 5.11
N LEU A 110 -0.90 19.36 5.60
CA LEU A 110 -2.35 19.35 5.77
C LEU A 110 -2.84 20.17 6.97
N GLY A 111 -1.92 20.70 7.81
CA GLY A 111 -2.26 21.35 9.08
C GLY A 111 -2.93 20.40 10.08
N ARG A 112 -2.64 19.09 9.98
CA ARG A 112 -3.23 18.04 10.83
C ARG A 112 -2.23 17.50 11.84
N SER A 113 -2.73 17.14 13.01
CA SER A 113 -1.98 16.34 13.97
C SER A 113 -1.99 14.86 13.54
N LEU A 114 -0.95 14.10 13.90
CA LEU A 114 -0.96 12.64 13.73
C LEU A 114 -2.11 11.96 14.47
N LYS A 115 -2.65 12.58 15.52
CA LYS A 115 -3.85 12.11 16.24
C LYS A 115 -5.12 12.17 15.39
N ASP A 116 -5.09 12.98 14.32
CA ASP A 116 -6.21 13.09 13.38
C ASP A 116 -6.11 12.09 12.24
N ILE A 117 -5.11 11.20 12.24
CA ILE A 117 -4.93 10.12 11.28
C ILE A 117 -5.32 8.81 11.95
N ASP A 118 -6.29 8.13 11.37
CA ASP A 118 -6.85 6.91 11.95
C ASP A 118 -6.02 5.66 11.57
N ILE A 119 -5.40 5.66 10.37
CA ILE A 119 -4.60 4.54 9.88
C ILE A 119 -3.58 4.99 8.84
N VAL A 120 -2.44 4.30 8.78
CA VAL A 120 -1.45 4.43 7.71
C VAL A 120 -1.36 3.11 6.94
N GLY A 121 -1.51 3.17 5.61
CA GLY A 121 -1.22 2.05 4.71
C GLY A 121 0.24 2.08 4.29
N PHE A 122 1.00 1.02 4.56
CA PHE A 122 2.43 0.97 4.32
C PHE A 122 2.79 -0.17 3.36
N HIS A 123 3.14 0.19 2.12
CA HIS A 123 3.55 -0.78 1.11
C HIS A 123 4.98 -1.28 1.34
N GLY A 124 5.89 -0.41 1.77
CA GLY A 124 7.33 -0.67 1.77
C GLY A 124 7.93 -0.64 0.36
N GLN A 125 9.18 -1.09 0.21
CA GLN A 125 9.90 -1.18 -1.04
C GLN A 125 9.94 -2.62 -1.54
N THR A 126 9.43 -2.90 -2.72
CA THR A 126 9.54 -4.23 -3.31
C THR A 126 10.99 -4.56 -3.62
N ILE A 127 11.49 -5.62 -3.00
CA ILE A 127 12.81 -6.20 -3.25
C ILE A 127 12.70 -7.25 -4.34
N TRP A 128 11.74 -8.16 -4.21
CA TRP A 128 11.39 -9.12 -5.25
C TRP A 128 9.94 -9.55 -5.14
N HIS A 129 9.39 -10.01 -6.28
CA HIS A 129 8.02 -10.50 -6.39
C HIS A 129 8.01 -11.71 -7.32
N LYS A 130 7.68 -12.88 -6.76
CA LYS A 130 7.70 -14.18 -7.43
C LYS A 130 6.43 -14.96 -7.10
N PRO A 131 5.25 -14.50 -7.57
CA PRO A 131 3.96 -15.07 -7.18
C PRO A 131 3.82 -16.55 -7.55
N GLN A 132 4.44 -16.99 -8.66
CA GLN A 132 4.43 -18.39 -9.06
C GLN A 132 5.15 -19.33 -8.07
N GLN A 133 5.99 -18.76 -7.21
CA GLN A 133 6.68 -19.46 -6.12
C GLN A 133 6.03 -19.17 -4.76
N HIS A 134 4.89 -18.51 -4.74
CA HIS A 134 4.21 -18.01 -3.53
C HIS A 134 5.10 -17.10 -2.67
N LEU A 135 5.97 -16.33 -3.31
CA LEU A 135 6.94 -15.48 -2.64
C LEU A 135 6.81 -14.03 -3.09
N THR A 136 6.78 -13.14 -2.12
CA THR A 136 6.92 -11.70 -2.32
C THR A 136 7.60 -11.08 -1.12
N TRP A 137 8.36 -10.02 -1.32
CA TRP A 137 9.01 -9.29 -0.24
C TRP A 137 9.01 -7.81 -0.52
N GLN A 138 8.32 -7.10 0.35
CA GLN A 138 8.36 -5.66 0.47
C GLN A 138 9.14 -5.34 1.75
N MET A 139 10.33 -4.73 1.59
CA MET A 139 11.15 -4.30 2.72
C MET A 139 10.48 -3.14 3.46
N GLY A 140 10.48 -3.20 4.78
CA GLY A 140 9.98 -2.17 5.67
C GLY A 140 9.40 -2.74 6.97
N ASP A 141 9.69 -2.08 8.09
CA ASP A 141 9.21 -2.45 9.42
C ASP A 141 7.94 -1.65 9.77
N GLY A 142 6.78 -2.23 9.46
CA GLY A 142 5.48 -1.61 9.77
C GLY A 142 5.24 -1.44 11.27
N ALA A 143 5.79 -2.31 12.13
CA ALA A 143 5.68 -2.17 13.57
C ALA A 143 6.53 -1.00 14.10
N ARG A 144 7.74 -0.78 13.54
CA ARG A 144 8.55 0.41 13.82
C ARG A 144 7.83 1.68 13.38
N LEU A 145 7.24 1.68 12.18
CA LEU A 145 6.47 2.81 11.67
C LEU A 145 5.30 3.16 12.61
N ALA A 146 4.52 2.15 13.03
CA ALA A 146 3.40 2.35 13.96
C ALA A 146 3.85 2.94 15.29
N ARG A 147 4.93 2.43 15.87
CA ARG A 147 5.50 2.97 17.12
C ARG A 147 5.99 4.41 16.96
N ALA A 148 6.68 4.71 15.86
CA ALA A 148 7.25 6.03 15.61
C ALA A 148 6.19 7.12 15.37
N LEU A 149 5.05 6.75 14.78
CA LEU A 149 3.94 7.65 14.49
C LEU A 149 2.88 7.67 15.59
N ASN A 150 2.81 6.62 16.42
CA ASN A 150 1.69 6.35 17.33
C ASN A 150 0.33 6.32 16.62
N VAL A 151 0.31 5.69 15.42
CA VAL A 151 -0.86 5.50 14.55
C VAL A 151 -0.90 4.04 14.12
N PRO A 152 -2.08 3.40 14.03
CA PRO A 152 -2.20 2.07 13.44
C PRO A 152 -1.63 2.01 12.01
N VAL A 153 -0.94 0.91 11.68
CA VAL A 153 -0.34 0.71 10.35
C VAL A 153 -0.82 -0.63 9.77
N ALA A 154 -1.41 -0.58 8.58
CA ALA A 154 -1.65 -1.75 7.74
C ALA A 154 -0.46 -1.96 6.82
N TYR A 155 0.14 -3.15 6.84
CA TYR A 155 1.34 -3.47 6.04
C TYR A 155 1.39 -4.94 5.67
N ASP A 156 2.32 -5.30 4.78
CA ASP A 156 2.58 -6.66 4.30
C ASP A 156 1.36 -7.34 3.60
N PHE A 157 0.47 -6.54 3.02
CA PHE A 157 -0.78 -7.02 2.42
C PHE A 157 -0.57 -7.85 1.15
N ARG A 158 0.54 -7.69 0.42
CA ARG A 158 0.87 -8.53 -0.74
C ARG A 158 1.20 -9.96 -0.34
N SER A 159 1.91 -10.14 0.78
CA SER A 159 2.23 -11.46 1.30
C SER A 159 1.00 -12.26 1.68
N ASP A 160 -0.02 -11.59 2.23
CA ASP A 160 -1.26 -12.27 2.61
C ASP A 160 -2.08 -12.70 1.39
N ASP A 161 -2.13 -11.86 0.35
CA ASP A 161 -2.78 -12.21 -0.92
C ASP A 161 -2.09 -13.40 -1.60
N VAL A 162 -0.75 -13.39 -1.69
CA VAL A 162 0.05 -14.48 -2.26
C VAL A 162 -0.12 -15.78 -1.47
N LYS A 163 -0.16 -15.72 -0.14
CA LYS A 163 -0.43 -16.90 0.72
C LYS A 163 -1.84 -17.46 0.51
N ALA A 164 -2.81 -16.59 0.24
CA ALA A 164 -4.18 -16.98 -0.08
C ALA A 164 -4.35 -17.55 -1.50
N GLY A 165 -3.28 -17.60 -2.30
CA GLY A 165 -3.29 -18.09 -3.68
C GLY A 165 -3.47 -17.01 -4.74
N GLY A 166 -3.48 -15.73 -4.35
CA GLY A 166 -3.51 -14.60 -5.26
C GLY A 166 -2.13 -14.29 -5.87
N GLN A 167 -2.12 -13.32 -6.78
CA GLN A 167 -0.91 -12.86 -7.46
C GLN A 167 -0.12 -11.82 -6.64
N GLY A 168 -0.72 -11.21 -5.61
CA GLY A 168 -0.13 -10.13 -4.83
C GLY A 168 0.01 -8.79 -5.58
N ALA A 169 -0.27 -8.78 -6.87
CA ALA A 169 -0.27 -7.62 -7.75
C ALA A 169 -1.06 -7.91 -9.04
N PRO A 170 -1.75 -6.90 -9.62
CA PRO A 170 -2.00 -5.60 -9.06
C PRO A 170 -3.09 -5.63 -7.97
N LEU A 171 -2.98 -4.77 -6.93
CA LEU A 171 -4.01 -4.60 -5.89
C LEU A 171 -4.87 -3.34 -6.11
N LEU A 172 -4.47 -2.48 -7.05
CA LEU A 172 -5.18 -1.24 -7.40
C LEU A 172 -6.56 -1.39 -8.04
N PRO A 173 -6.91 -2.49 -8.71
CA PRO A 173 -8.22 -2.61 -9.37
C PRO A 173 -9.41 -2.31 -8.46
N ILE A 174 -9.39 -2.73 -7.20
CA ILE A 174 -10.45 -2.45 -6.22
C ILE A 174 -10.57 -0.94 -5.96
N PHE A 175 -9.44 -0.25 -5.81
CA PHE A 175 -9.43 1.20 -5.61
C PHE A 175 -9.88 1.95 -6.87
N HIS A 176 -9.46 1.48 -8.04
CA HIS A 176 -9.91 2.04 -9.31
C HIS A 176 -11.43 1.91 -9.49
N ALA A 177 -11.99 0.76 -9.11
CA ALA A 177 -13.44 0.55 -9.16
C ALA A 177 -14.20 1.49 -8.22
N ALA A 178 -13.65 1.76 -7.04
CA ALA A 178 -14.24 2.72 -6.09
C ALA A 178 -14.14 4.17 -6.57
N LEU A 179 -13.12 4.51 -7.37
CA LEU A 179 -12.96 5.85 -7.96
C LEU A 179 -13.74 6.04 -9.26
N ALA A 180 -14.05 4.96 -9.96
CA ALA A 180 -14.74 5.05 -11.24
C ALA A 180 -16.18 5.57 -11.03
N PRO A 181 -16.65 6.46 -11.89
CA PRO A 181 -18.04 6.88 -11.86
C PRO A 181 -18.95 5.68 -12.11
N GLU A 182 -20.15 5.69 -11.51
CA GLU A 182 -21.18 4.74 -11.87
C GLU A 182 -21.50 4.90 -13.36
N SER A 183 -21.02 3.97 -14.15
CA SER A 183 -21.15 3.96 -15.61
C SER A 183 -21.83 2.67 -16.06
N HIS A 184 -22.78 2.80 -16.98
CA HIS A 184 -23.37 1.63 -17.63
C HIS A 184 -22.42 0.98 -18.65
N ALA A 185 -21.40 1.70 -19.08
CA ALA A 185 -20.37 1.23 -20.01
C ALA A 185 -19.12 0.77 -19.25
N PRO A 186 -18.39 -0.23 -19.77
CA PRO A 186 -17.10 -0.63 -19.20
C PRO A 186 -16.09 0.54 -19.18
N VAL A 187 -15.26 0.58 -18.12
CA VAL A 187 -14.18 1.56 -17.97
C VAL A 187 -12.84 0.82 -17.97
N VAL A 188 -11.88 1.34 -18.71
CA VAL A 188 -10.50 0.86 -18.69
C VAL A 188 -9.60 1.97 -18.14
N ILE A 189 -8.86 1.64 -17.09
CA ILE A 189 -7.83 2.52 -16.52
C ILE A 189 -6.48 1.96 -16.92
N LEU A 190 -5.69 2.77 -17.63
CA LEU A 190 -4.33 2.45 -18.03
C LEU A 190 -3.35 3.23 -17.16
N ASN A 191 -2.46 2.54 -16.48
CA ASN A 191 -1.31 3.12 -15.82
C ASN A 191 -0.06 2.84 -16.65
N VAL A 192 0.69 3.89 -16.97
CA VAL A 192 1.91 3.81 -17.77
C VAL A 192 3.07 4.25 -16.90
N GLY A 193 3.95 3.31 -16.57
CA GLY A 193 5.14 3.52 -15.75
C GLY A 193 6.30 2.66 -16.22
N GLY A 194 7.17 2.24 -15.33
CA GLY A 194 8.25 1.28 -15.63
C GLY A 194 7.70 -0.07 -16.12
N VAL A 195 6.54 -0.44 -15.64
CA VAL A 195 5.68 -1.52 -16.15
C VAL A 195 4.30 -0.92 -16.36
N GLY A 196 3.71 -1.13 -17.54
CA GLY A 196 2.34 -0.71 -17.81
C GLY A 196 1.35 -1.71 -17.22
N ASN A 197 0.24 -1.23 -16.66
CA ASN A 197 -0.83 -2.11 -16.20
C ASN A 197 -2.22 -1.56 -16.55
N ILE A 198 -3.16 -2.47 -16.67
CA ILE A 198 -4.56 -2.17 -17.01
C ILE A 198 -5.45 -2.63 -15.87
N THR A 199 -6.46 -1.82 -15.58
CA THR A 199 -7.63 -2.22 -14.81
C THR A 199 -8.85 -2.12 -15.71
N TYR A 200 -9.57 -3.23 -15.88
CA TYR A 200 -10.88 -3.27 -16.52
C TYR A 200 -11.96 -3.34 -15.47
N ILE A 201 -12.91 -2.42 -15.54
CA ILE A 201 -14.06 -2.30 -14.65
C ILE A 201 -15.29 -2.54 -15.51
N PRO A 202 -16.06 -3.63 -15.28
CA PRO A 202 -17.28 -3.87 -16.04
C PRO A 202 -18.32 -2.78 -15.77
N GLY A 203 -19.13 -2.43 -16.78
CA GLY A 203 -20.25 -1.52 -16.62
C GLY A 203 -21.48 -2.22 -16.03
N GLY A 204 -22.41 -1.43 -15.46
CA GLY A 204 -23.69 -1.91 -14.96
C GLY A 204 -23.84 -1.85 -13.44
N ALA A 205 -25.08 -1.99 -12.97
CA ALA A 205 -25.43 -1.88 -11.55
C ALA A 205 -24.89 -3.02 -10.67
N ASP A 206 -24.42 -4.10 -11.28
CA ASP A 206 -23.85 -5.28 -10.60
C ASP A 206 -22.33 -5.24 -10.51
N ALA A 207 -21.73 -4.06 -10.53
CA ALA A 207 -20.31 -3.88 -10.29
C ALA A 207 -19.90 -4.20 -8.82
N ASP A 208 -20.39 -5.29 -8.27
CA ASP A 208 -19.68 -6.02 -7.25
C ASP A 208 -18.33 -6.39 -7.86
N PHE A 209 -17.25 -6.32 -7.10
CA PHE A 209 -15.86 -6.55 -7.54
C PHE A 209 -15.65 -7.84 -8.36
N GLY A 210 -16.70 -8.65 -8.55
CA GLY A 210 -16.77 -9.76 -9.49
C GLY A 210 -16.76 -9.27 -10.93
N GLY A 211 -15.68 -9.58 -11.68
CA GLY A 211 -15.51 -9.13 -13.06
C GLY A 211 -14.45 -8.03 -13.23
N LEU A 212 -13.89 -7.50 -12.13
CA LEU A 212 -12.69 -6.69 -12.20
C LEU A 212 -11.52 -7.52 -12.73
N LEU A 213 -10.83 -6.97 -13.72
CA LEU A 213 -9.59 -7.55 -14.20
C LEU A 213 -8.45 -6.55 -14.03
N GLY A 214 -7.32 -7.05 -13.58
CA GLY A 214 -6.09 -6.27 -13.49
C GLY A 214 -4.91 -7.11 -13.93
N PHE A 215 -4.08 -6.57 -14.81
CA PHE A 215 -2.87 -7.27 -15.29
C PHE A 215 -1.85 -6.29 -15.83
N ASP A 216 -0.58 -6.75 -15.81
CA ASP A 216 0.52 -6.01 -16.41
C ASP A 216 0.56 -6.23 -17.91
N THR A 217 0.95 -5.19 -18.66
CA THR A 217 0.99 -5.22 -20.13
C THR A 217 2.42 -5.20 -20.69
N GLY A 218 3.43 -5.21 -19.83
CA GLY A 218 4.84 -5.21 -20.21
C GLY A 218 5.63 -4.07 -19.63
#